data_90cd670187fe3925ef97c482e7309db6
#
_entry.id   90cd670187fe3925ef97c482e7309db6
#
_cell.length_a   1.000
_cell.length_b   1.000
_cell.length_c   1.000
_cell.angle_alpha   90.00
_cell.angle_beta   90.00
_cell.angle_gamma   90.00
#
_symmetry.space_group_name_H-M   'P 1'
#
loop_
_entity.id
_entity.type
_entity.pdbx_description
1 polymer ?
#
loop_
_entity_poly.entity_id
_entity_poly.type
_entity_poly.pdbx_seq_one_letter_code
_entity_poly.pdbx_strand_id
1 'polypeptide(L)'
;MEKGRNCSLEYILQKDWTKKSKKLEEEVIYIVGGLYGNRYALEIINKMAHDENAKVVFNGDMHWFDIEKEDFLKIEELSKDSIKLLGNVEFELLNNTSSLGCGCNYPEDVSDGVVERSNVIHNMMKENIKGDQIINDIKERSKTLVLDFFGKKIAITHGDEKSMSGWKCSNENLKLVSRKKELDNWFKENDIDILATTHTCLPVVYDNGRNIVINNGAAGMANIQGETFGLFTRIAKNSHKKVIYSEYRDGLYVELVKVDFDIEKFKLWFEKVWPDDSPASISYKNRIINGTSLTIEDIIV
;
A
#
# COMPACT_ATOMS: atom_id res chain seq x y z
N MET A 1 -6.93 -11.76 -23.06
CA MET A 1 -6.83 -10.80 -21.93
C MET A 1 -5.36 -10.45 -21.78
N GLU A 2 -5.04 -9.19 -21.71
CA GLU A 2 -3.65 -8.70 -21.63
C GLU A 2 -3.18 -8.76 -20.16
N LYS A 3 -2.11 -9.51 -19.90
CA LYS A 3 -1.60 -9.74 -18.54
C LYS A 3 -1.11 -8.42 -17.92
N GLY A 4 -1.51 -8.15 -16.67
CA GLY A 4 -1.14 -6.95 -15.93
C GLY A 4 -2.05 -5.73 -16.16
N ARG A 5 -2.91 -5.74 -17.21
CA ARG A 5 -3.85 -4.65 -17.52
C ARG A 5 -5.32 -4.98 -17.27
N ASN A 6 -5.64 -6.25 -17.00
CA ASN A 6 -7.02 -6.68 -16.77
C ASN A 6 -7.33 -6.80 -15.30
N CYS A 7 -8.51 -6.29 -14.92
CA CYS A 7 -9.09 -6.46 -13.60
C CYS A 7 -9.95 -7.73 -13.57
N SER A 8 -9.65 -8.65 -12.65
CA SER A 8 -10.55 -9.76 -12.36
C SER A 8 -11.83 -9.27 -11.70
N LEU A 9 -12.95 -9.93 -11.96
CA LEU A 9 -14.18 -9.71 -11.20
C LEU A 9 -13.97 -9.99 -9.70
N GLU A 10 -13.00 -10.83 -9.35
CA GLU A 10 -12.64 -11.13 -7.97
C GLU A 10 -11.97 -9.95 -7.24
N TYR A 11 -11.45 -8.93 -7.97
CA TYR A 11 -10.92 -7.71 -7.36
C TYR A 11 -12.00 -6.71 -6.97
N ILE A 12 -13.21 -6.84 -7.53
CA ILE A 12 -14.33 -5.98 -7.21
C ILE A 12 -14.75 -6.22 -5.76
N LEU A 13 -14.82 -5.14 -4.98
CA LEU A 13 -15.26 -5.20 -3.60
C LEU A 13 -16.79 -5.33 -3.51
N GLN A 14 -17.26 -6.05 -2.51
CA GLN A 14 -18.70 -6.15 -2.23
C GLN A 14 -19.27 -4.78 -1.90
N LYS A 15 -20.48 -4.47 -2.39
CA LYS A 15 -21.11 -3.15 -2.18
C LYS A 15 -21.28 -2.75 -0.72
N ASP A 16 -21.39 -3.73 0.15
CA ASP A 16 -21.67 -3.54 1.58
C ASP A 16 -20.44 -3.81 2.48
N TRP A 17 -19.23 -3.83 1.92
CA TRP A 17 -18.01 -4.11 2.67
C TRP A 17 -17.74 -3.11 3.81
N THR A 18 -18.33 -1.93 3.73
CA THR A 18 -18.21 -0.85 4.74
C THR A 18 -19.18 -1.00 5.91
N LYS A 19 -20.17 -1.91 5.85
CA LYS A 19 -21.24 -2.02 6.86
C LYS A 19 -20.80 -2.63 8.18
N LYS A 20 -19.70 -3.39 8.21
CA LYS A 20 -19.18 -4.03 9.42
C LYS A 20 -17.86 -3.39 9.79
N SER A 21 -17.82 -2.73 10.94
CA SER A 21 -16.59 -2.17 11.52
C SER A 21 -16.13 -3.01 12.72
N LYS A 22 -14.83 -3.06 12.91
CA LYS A 22 -14.18 -3.63 14.09
C LYS A 22 -13.75 -2.47 15.00
N LYS A 23 -14.14 -2.50 16.25
CA LYS A 23 -13.64 -1.53 17.23
C LYS A 23 -12.19 -1.81 17.53
N LEU A 24 -11.38 -0.76 17.57
CA LEU A 24 -9.98 -0.83 17.94
C LEU A 24 -9.81 -0.25 19.37
N GLU A 25 -8.96 -0.92 20.16
CA GLU A 25 -8.68 -0.51 21.55
C GLU A 25 -7.40 0.33 21.65
N GLU A 26 -6.48 0.14 20.71
CA GLU A 26 -5.24 0.91 20.63
C GLU A 26 -5.53 2.38 20.32
N GLU A 27 -4.64 3.29 20.74
CA GLU A 27 -4.81 4.74 20.55
C GLU A 27 -4.08 5.28 19.31
N VAL A 28 -3.31 4.44 18.64
CA VAL A 28 -2.54 4.76 17.44
C VAL A 28 -2.70 3.65 16.41
N ILE A 29 -2.97 4.03 15.16
CA ILE A 29 -3.05 3.11 14.03
C ILE A 29 -1.99 3.50 13.00
N TYR A 30 -1.25 2.50 12.50
CA TYR A 30 -0.40 2.59 11.32
C TYR A 30 -1.02 1.79 10.19
N ILE A 31 -1.29 2.42 9.05
CA ILE A 31 -1.76 1.77 7.83
C ILE A 31 -0.61 1.83 6.83
N VAL A 32 -0.01 0.66 6.58
CA VAL A 32 1.24 0.50 5.87
C VAL A 32 0.99 -0.25 4.57
N GLY A 33 1.08 0.43 3.44
CA GLY A 33 0.95 -0.19 2.13
C GLY A 33 2.22 -0.07 1.29
N GLY A 34 2.46 -1.04 0.41
CA GLY A 34 3.61 -1.01 -0.48
C GLY A 34 4.96 -1.12 0.24
N LEU A 35 5.11 -2.15 1.09
CA LEU A 35 6.39 -2.44 1.76
C LEU A 35 7.42 -3.04 0.79
N TYR A 36 6.95 -3.79 -0.21
CA TYR A 36 7.75 -4.36 -1.31
C TYR A 36 8.94 -5.22 -0.89
N GLY A 37 8.84 -5.93 0.24
CA GLY A 37 9.91 -6.78 0.75
C GLY A 37 11.06 -6.03 1.42
N ASN A 38 10.93 -4.72 1.66
CA ASN A 38 11.96 -3.94 2.35
C ASN A 38 11.94 -4.19 3.87
N ARG A 39 12.74 -5.18 4.32
CA ARG A 39 12.86 -5.52 5.75
C ARG A 39 13.40 -4.36 6.60
N TYR A 40 14.25 -3.49 6.04
CA TYR A 40 14.83 -2.37 6.78
C TYR A 40 13.75 -1.29 7.09
N ALA A 41 12.82 -1.09 6.16
CA ALA A 41 11.64 -0.26 6.42
C ALA A 41 10.72 -0.93 7.46
N LEU A 42 10.49 -2.24 7.37
CA LEU A 42 9.68 -2.98 8.32
C LEU A 42 10.25 -2.92 9.75
N GLU A 43 11.55 -3.06 9.92
CA GLU A 43 12.22 -2.94 11.22
C GLU A 43 12.00 -1.57 11.86
N ILE A 44 12.06 -0.49 11.07
CA ILE A 44 11.78 0.88 11.54
C ILE A 44 10.30 1.04 11.90
N ILE A 45 9.38 0.56 11.07
CA ILE A 45 7.93 0.61 11.32
C ILE A 45 7.60 -0.14 12.61
N ASN A 46 8.14 -1.35 12.80
CA ASN A 46 7.92 -2.15 14.00
C ASN A 46 8.45 -1.45 15.26
N LYS A 47 9.65 -0.84 15.17
CA LYS A 47 10.20 -0.05 16.27
C LYS A 47 9.30 1.14 16.62
N MET A 48 8.88 1.92 15.63
CA MET A 48 7.98 3.07 15.85
C MET A 48 6.64 2.62 16.42
N ALA A 49 6.08 1.52 15.92
CA ALA A 49 4.81 0.97 16.41
C ALA A 49 4.93 0.48 17.86
N HIS A 50 6.03 -0.16 18.22
CA HIS A 50 6.30 -0.55 19.61
C HIS A 50 6.42 0.67 20.53
N ASP A 51 7.17 1.71 20.11
CA ASP A 51 7.40 2.93 20.90
C ASP A 51 6.09 3.71 21.16
N GLU A 52 5.10 3.63 20.25
CA GLU A 52 3.78 4.29 20.37
C GLU A 52 2.64 3.34 20.80
N ASN A 53 2.92 2.06 21.02
CA ASN A 53 1.88 1.02 21.22
C ASN A 53 0.81 1.05 20.13
N ALA A 54 1.26 1.17 18.86
CA ALA A 54 0.39 1.31 17.71
C ALA A 54 -0.07 -0.04 17.16
N LYS A 55 -1.32 -0.11 16.69
CA LYS A 55 -1.78 -1.22 15.87
C LYS A 55 -1.33 -1.04 14.43
N VAL A 56 -0.59 -2.01 13.90
CA VAL A 56 -0.15 -2.02 12.50
C VAL A 56 -1.14 -2.80 11.64
N VAL A 57 -1.57 -2.18 10.54
CA VAL A 57 -2.37 -2.77 9.47
C VAL A 57 -1.58 -2.68 8.17
N PHE A 58 -1.11 -3.82 7.67
CA PHE A 58 -0.52 -3.87 6.33
C PHE A 58 -1.64 -3.88 5.29
N ASN A 59 -1.63 -2.89 4.40
CA ASN A 59 -2.66 -2.66 3.39
C ASN A 59 -2.27 -3.23 2.02
N GLY A 60 -1.71 -4.44 2.01
CA GLY A 60 -1.30 -5.13 0.79
C GLY A 60 0.05 -4.68 0.22
N ASP A 61 0.52 -5.43 -0.77
CA ASP A 61 1.82 -5.28 -1.44
C ASP A 61 2.98 -5.23 -0.42
N MET A 62 2.95 -6.20 0.50
CA MET A 62 4.04 -6.41 1.47
C MET A 62 5.29 -6.94 0.79
N HIS A 63 5.11 -7.70 -0.29
CA HIS A 63 6.13 -8.39 -1.07
C HIS A 63 6.25 -7.78 -2.47
N TRP A 64 7.42 -7.87 -3.06
CA TRP A 64 7.71 -7.56 -4.46
C TRP A 64 9.16 -7.83 -4.84
N PHE A 65 10.11 -7.25 -4.09
CA PHE A 65 11.55 -7.42 -4.38
C PHE A 65 12.13 -8.64 -3.69
N ASP A 66 11.51 -9.15 -2.67
CA ASP A 66 11.88 -10.30 -1.85
C ASP A 66 11.45 -11.62 -2.51
N ILE A 67 11.93 -11.83 -3.74
CA ILE A 67 11.63 -13.04 -4.51
C ILE A 67 12.28 -14.31 -3.93
N GLU A 68 13.34 -14.16 -3.15
CA GLU A 68 13.95 -15.29 -2.47
C GLU A 68 13.08 -15.74 -1.29
N LYS A 69 12.84 -17.04 -1.18
CA LYS A 69 11.94 -17.60 -0.16
C LYS A 69 12.31 -17.19 1.26
N GLU A 70 13.61 -17.14 1.58
CA GLU A 70 14.09 -16.77 2.93
C GLU A 70 13.73 -15.30 3.25
N ASP A 71 13.92 -14.38 2.30
CA ASP A 71 13.58 -12.98 2.48
C ASP A 71 12.07 -12.80 2.62
N PHE A 72 11.28 -13.49 1.78
CA PHE A 72 9.80 -13.50 1.85
C PHE A 72 9.32 -13.95 3.24
N LEU A 73 9.79 -15.11 3.71
CA LEU A 73 9.38 -15.62 5.02
C LEU A 73 9.87 -14.75 6.17
N LYS A 74 10.98 -14.02 5.99
CA LYS A 74 11.46 -13.06 7.00
C LYS A 74 10.52 -11.87 7.16
N ILE A 75 9.96 -11.34 6.06
CA ILE A 75 8.92 -10.29 6.10
C ILE A 75 7.68 -10.81 6.85
N GLU A 76 7.25 -12.02 6.55
CA GLU A 76 6.10 -12.63 7.20
C GLU A 76 6.30 -12.86 8.71
N GLU A 77 7.48 -13.31 9.11
CA GLU A 77 7.86 -13.47 10.52
C GLU A 77 7.85 -12.14 11.27
N LEU A 78 8.50 -11.10 10.71
CA LEU A 78 8.62 -9.79 11.34
C LEU A 78 7.27 -9.04 11.44
N SER A 79 6.26 -9.44 10.68
CA SER A 79 4.94 -8.83 10.65
C SER A 79 3.83 -9.71 11.27
N LYS A 80 4.19 -10.80 11.96
CA LYS A 80 3.23 -11.82 12.44
C LYS A 80 2.13 -11.31 13.38
N ASP A 81 2.41 -10.27 14.19
CA ASP A 81 1.48 -9.71 15.18
C ASP A 81 0.60 -8.57 14.61
N SER A 82 0.75 -8.30 13.31
CA SER A 82 0.01 -7.24 12.60
C SER A 82 -1.23 -7.78 11.91
N ILE A 83 -2.17 -6.90 11.60
CA ILE A 83 -3.26 -7.20 10.68
C ILE A 83 -2.70 -7.09 9.26
N LYS A 84 -2.98 -8.09 8.41
CA LYS A 84 -2.51 -8.12 7.02
C LYS A 84 -3.70 -8.20 6.08
N LEU A 85 -3.80 -7.27 5.15
CA LEU A 85 -4.78 -7.29 4.07
C LEU A 85 -4.12 -7.76 2.78
N LEU A 86 -4.92 -8.20 1.83
CA LEU A 86 -4.47 -8.55 0.48
C LEU A 86 -4.30 -7.29 -0.36
N GLY A 87 -3.14 -7.17 -1.02
CA GLY A 87 -2.98 -6.40 -2.25
C GLY A 87 -3.11 -7.30 -3.47
N ASN A 88 -2.98 -6.74 -4.65
CA ASN A 88 -2.98 -7.54 -5.88
C ASN A 88 -1.80 -8.51 -5.92
N VAL A 89 -0.66 -8.14 -5.36
CA VAL A 89 0.53 -8.99 -5.30
C VAL A 89 0.23 -10.28 -4.56
N GLU A 90 -0.24 -10.20 -3.31
CA GLU A 90 -0.56 -11.37 -2.49
C GLU A 90 -1.73 -12.17 -3.07
N PHE A 91 -2.73 -11.48 -3.65
CA PHE A 91 -3.88 -12.15 -4.24
C PHE A 91 -3.50 -13.02 -5.43
N GLU A 92 -2.62 -12.53 -6.32
CA GLU A 92 -2.16 -13.28 -7.48
C GLU A 92 -1.20 -14.43 -7.13
N LEU A 93 -0.60 -14.45 -5.94
CA LEU A 93 0.13 -15.64 -5.45
C LEU A 93 -0.81 -16.83 -5.21
N LEU A 94 -2.08 -16.56 -4.89
CA LEU A 94 -3.10 -17.59 -4.68
C LEU A 94 -3.66 -18.17 -5.97
N ASN A 95 -3.57 -17.44 -7.08
CA ASN A 95 -4.11 -17.83 -8.36
C ASN A 95 -3.24 -18.89 -9.04
N ASN A 96 -3.76 -20.08 -9.28
CA ASN A 96 -3.05 -21.15 -9.97
C ASN A 96 -2.90 -20.91 -11.48
N THR A 97 -3.67 -19.98 -12.05
CA THR A 97 -3.60 -19.61 -13.46
C THR A 97 -2.88 -18.25 -13.57
N SER A 98 -1.75 -18.20 -14.23
CA SER A 98 -1.01 -16.94 -14.49
C SER A 98 -1.71 -16.03 -15.52
N SER A 99 -3.03 -16.03 -15.56
CA SER A 99 -3.83 -15.34 -16.59
C SER A 99 -3.81 -13.81 -16.43
N LEU A 100 -3.67 -13.31 -15.20
CA LEU A 100 -3.71 -11.88 -14.90
C LEU A 100 -2.32 -11.25 -14.68
N GLY A 101 -1.25 -12.05 -14.65
CA GLY A 101 0.11 -11.58 -14.38
C GLY A 101 0.25 -11.08 -12.94
N CYS A 102 0.79 -9.88 -12.73
CA CYS A 102 0.95 -9.24 -11.43
C CYS A 102 -0.38 -8.75 -10.81
N GLY A 103 -1.47 -8.73 -11.54
CA GLY A 103 -2.76 -8.21 -11.08
C GLY A 103 -2.80 -6.69 -10.86
N CYS A 104 -1.81 -5.96 -11.33
CA CYS A 104 -1.67 -4.51 -11.08
C CYS A 104 -2.74 -3.66 -11.78
N ASN A 105 -3.44 -4.22 -12.78
CA ASN A 105 -4.49 -3.53 -13.54
C ASN A 105 -4.02 -2.16 -14.06
N TYR A 106 -2.81 -2.15 -14.64
CA TYR A 106 -2.17 -0.93 -15.12
C TYR A 106 -3.03 -0.15 -16.11
N PRO A 107 -3.17 1.17 -15.96
CA PRO A 107 -3.82 2.01 -16.95
C PRO A 107 -3.05 2.05 -18.28
N GLU A 108 -3.71 2.52 -19.35
CA GLU A 108 -3.18 2.47 -20.71
C GLU A 108 -1.91 3.31 -20.93
N ASP A 109 -1.71 4.35 -20.15
CA ASP A 109 -0.54 5.24 -20.20
C ASP A 109 0.75 4.63 -19.63
N VAL A 110 0.65 3.53 -18.87
CA VAL A 110 1.83 2.78 -18.42
C VAL A 110 2.39 1.97 -19.58
N SER A 111 3.69 2.09 -19.85
CA SER A 111 4.33 1.41 -20.97
C SER A 111 4.30 -0.12 -20.86
N ASP A 112 4.20 -0.82 -22.01
CA ASP A 112 4.16 -2.28 -22.05
C ASP A 112 5.40 -2.92 -21.42
N GLY A 113 6.57 -2.31 -21.59
CA GLY A 113 7.80 -2.79 -20.97
C GLY A 113 7.76 -2.78 -19.43
N VAL A 114 7.07 -1.81 -18.81
CA VAL A 114 6.84 -1.82 -17.34
C VAL A 114 5.91 -2.97 -16.97
N VAL A 115 4.83 -3.17 -17.72
CA VAL A 115 3.85 -4.24 -17.48
C VAL A 115 4.50 -5.61 -17.59
N GLU A 116 5.29 -5.85 -18.65
CA GLU A 116 6.01 -7.10 -18.87
C GLU A 116 6.99 -7.41 -17.73
N ARG A 117 7.81 -6.42 -17.32
CA ARG A 117 8.75 -6.60 -16.21
C ARG A 117 8.04 -6.89 -14.89
N SER A 118 6.92 -6.23 -14.61
CA SER A 118 6.10 -6.51 -13.43
C SER A 118 5.56 -7.93 -13.41
N ASN A 119 5.10 -8.43 -14.56
CA ASN A 119 4.65 -9.81 -14.70
C ASN A 119 5.79 -10.81 -14.46
N VAL A 120 7.01 -10.50 -14.92
CA VAL A 120 8.20 -11.35 -14.69
C VAL A 120 8.57 -11.37 -13.20
N ILE A 121 8.66 -10.21 -12.54
CA ILE A 121 8.95 -10.10 -11.10
C ILE A 121 7.97 -10.94 -10.29
N HIS A 122 6.69 -10.74 -10.51
CA HIS A 122 5.65 -11.47 -9.78
C HIS A 122 5.72 -12.97 -10.02
N ASN A 123 5.98 -13.41 -11.25
CA ASN A 123 6.11 -14.82 -11.56
C ASN A 123 7.33 -15.48 -10.88
N MET A 124 8.46 -14.79 -10.81
CA MET A 124 9.65 -15.27 -10.10
C MET A 124 9.35 -15.49 -8.61
N MET A 125 8.72 -14.52 -7.96
CA MET A 125 8.31 -14.63 -6.55
C MET A 125 7.35 -15.81 -6.36
N LYS A 126 6.34 -15.94 -7.21
CA LYS A 126 5.33 -16.99 -7.15
C LYS A 126 5.94 -18.40 -7.25
N GLU A 127 6.85 -18.62 -8.17
CA GLU A 127 7.52 -19.92 -8.33
C GLU A 127 8.39 -20.28 -7.11
N ASN A 128 9.05 -19.30 -6.49
CA ASN A 128 9.92 -19.52 -5.34
C ASN A 128 9.16 -19.87 -4.05
N ILE A 129 7.92 -19.41 -3.88
CA ILE A 129 7.09 -19.72 -2.70
C ILE A 129 6.02 -20.77 -2.95
N LYS A 130 5.95 -21.32 -4.16
CA LYS A 130 4.97 -22.33 -4.57
C LYS A 130 5.00 -23.55 -3.65
N GLY A 131 3.83 -23.90 -3.12
CA GLY A 131 3.68 -25.05 -2.22
C GLY A 131 4.16 -24.82 -0.79
N ASP A 132 4.58 -23.59 -0.46
CA ASP A 132 4.90 -23.25 0.92
C ASP A 132 3.62 -23.10 1.76
N GLN A 133 3.71 -23.40 3.06
CA GLN A 133 2.58 -23.30 3.98
C GLN A 133 2.07 -21.86 4.12
N ILE A 134 2.91 -20.85 3.91
CA ILE A 134 2.55 -19.44 3.96
C ILE A 134 1.41 -19.07 3.02
N ILE A 135 1.25 -19.81 1.91
CA ILE A 135 0.14 -19.62 0.97
C ILE A 135 -1.22 -19.80 1.65
N ASN A 136 -1.33 -20.70 2.64
CA ASN A 136 -2.57 -20.88 3.39
C ASN A 136 -2.86 -19.67 4.28
N ASP A 137 -1.84 -19.09 4.91
CA ASP A 137 -2.00 -17.89 5.74
C ASP A 137 -2.39 -16.67 4.90
N ILE A 138 -1.81 -16.52 3.69
CA ILE A 138 -2.17 -15.46 2.75
C ILE A 138 -3.63 -15.60 2.32
N LYS A 139 -4.11 -16.83 2.08
CA LYS A 139 -5.49 -17.11 1.66
C LYS A 139 -6.55 -16.66 2.67
N GLU A 140 -6.22 -16.65 3.95
CA GLU A 140 -7.13 -16.23 5.03
C GLU A 140 -7.20 -14.70 5.21
N ARG A 141 -6.36 -13.93 4.50
CA ARG A 141 -6.35 -12.46 4.60
C ARG A 141 -7.57 -11.85 3.91
N SER A 142 -8.11 -10.79 4.52
CA SER A 142 -9.20 -10.01 3.96
C SER A 142 -8.69 -9.01 2.91
N LYS A 143 -9.56 -8.62 1.96
CA LYS A 143 -9.29 -7.54 0.99
C LYS A 143 -9.50 -6.15 1.57
N THR A 144 -10.30 -6.05 2.62
CA THR A 144 -10.74 -4.78 3.22
C THR A 144 -10.86 -4.90 4.72
N LEU A 145 -10.77 -3.75 5.39
CA LEU A 145 -11.02 -3.63 6.82
C LEU A 145 -11.73 -2.29 7.09
N VAL A 146 -12.72 -2.29 7.96
CA VAL A 146 -13.27 -1.05 8.51
C VAL A 146 -13.05 -1.04 10.02
N LEU A 147 -12.48 0.04 10.50
CA LEU A 147 -12.23 0.25 11.92
C LEU A 147 -13.14 1.33 12.48
N ASP A 148 -13.71 1.10 13.66
CA ASP A 148 -14.29 2.14 14.50
C ASP A 148 -13.20 2.59 15.47
N PHE A 149 -12.73 3.81 15.30
CA PHE A 149 -11.63 4.39 16.03
C PHE A 149 -12.04 5.75 16.61
N PHE A 150 -12.28 5.79 17.90
CA PHE A 150 -12.81 6.97 18.62
C PHE A 150 -14.07 7.56 17.98
N GLY A 151 -14.97 6.71 17.49
CA GLY A 151 -16.22 7.11 16.85
C GLY A 151 -16.07 7.57 15.39
N LYS A 152 -14.88 7.42 14.80
CA LYS A 152 -14.61 7.62 13.38
C LYS A 152 -14.49 6.30 12.66
N LYS A 153 -15.10 6.19 11.50
CA LYS A 153 -15.02 5.00 10.65
C LYS A 153 -13.91 5.15 9.62
N ILE A 154 -12.91 4.32 9.75
CA ILE A 154 -11.75 4.25 8.84
C ILE A 154 -11.91 3.04 7.94
N ALA A 155 -12.16 3.26 6.66
CA ALA A 155 -12.20 2.24 5.64
C ALA A 155 -10.79 2.04 5.05
N ILE A 156 -10.31 0.81 5.00
CA ILE A 156 -8.97 0.44 4.53
C ILE A 156 -9.12 -0.54 3.40
N THR A 157 -8.54 -0.23 2.26
CA THR A 157 -8.48 -1.08 1.06
C THR A 157 -7.19 -0.81 0.29
N HIS A 158 -6.68 -1.81 -0.40
CA HIS A 158 -5.44 -1.65 -1.17
C HIS A 158 -5.60 -0.64 -2.32
N GLY A 159 -6.61 -0.80 -3.17
CA GLY A 159 -6.86 0.01 -4.37
C GLY A 159 -7.75 1.24 -4.14
N ASP A 160 -9.01 1.12 -4.48
CA ASP A 160 -10.03 2.16 -4.27
C ASP A 160 -11.28 1.58 -3.60
N GLU A 161 -12.32 2.38 -3.41
CA GLU A 161 -13.54 1.97 -2.71
C GLU A 161 -14.36 0.90 -3.45
N LYS A 162 -14.01 0.59 -4.70
CA LYS A 162 -14.72 -0.38 -5.55
C LYS A 162 -13.89 -1.59 -5.93
N SER A 163 -12.57 -1.46 -5.96
CA SER A 163 -11.68 -2.53 -6.41
C SER A 163 -10.37 -2.56 -5.62
N MET A 164 -9.92 -3.77 -5.28
CA MET A 164 -8.64 -3.99 -4.61
C MET A 164 -7.44 -3.53 -5.45
N SER A 165 -7.52 -3.57 -6.78
CA SER A 165 -6.51 -3.05 -7.71
C SER A 165 -7.01 -1.85 -8.51
N GLY A 166 -7.90 -1.04 -7.91
CA GLY A 166 -8.44 0.15 -8.53
C GLY A 166 -7.48 1.34 -8.50
N TRP A 167 -7.42 2.11 -9.58
CA TRP A 167 -6.54 3.29 -9.72
C TRP A 167 -7.22 4.61 -9.40
N LYS A 168 -8.50 4.59 -9.00
CA LYS A 168 -9.28 5.82 -8.78
C LYS A 168 -8.85 6.65 -7.56
N CYS A 169 -7.93 6.14 -6.73
CA CYS A 169 -7.27 6.88 -5.66
C CYS A 169 -5.82 7.27 -6.02
N SER A 170 -5.50 7.43 -7.31
CA SER A 170 -4.25 8.01 -7.77
C SER A 170 -4.28 9.54 -7.70
N ASN A 171 -3.10 10.16 -7.73
CA ASN A 171 -2.93 11.61 -7.72
C ASN A 171 -3.69 12.27 -8.89
N GLU A 172 -3.58 11.72 -10.11
CA GLU A 172 -4.24 12.23 -11.30
C GLU A 172 -5.77 12.13 -11.20
N ASN A 173 -6.26 10.98 -10.73
CA ASN A 173 -7.72 10.78 -10.62
C ASN A 173 -8.33 11.68 -9.55
N LEU A 174 -7.68 11.84 -8.38
CA LEU A 174 -8.20 12.65 -7.27
C LEU A 174 -8.19 14.16 -7.57
N LYS A 175 -7.49 14.63 -8.62
CA LYS A 175 -7.59 16.02 -9.13
C LYS A 175 -8.88 16.26 -9.90
N LEU A 176 -9.55 15.22 -10.41
CA LEU A 176 -10.75 15.36 -11.23
C LEU A 176 -11.98 15.74 -10.40
N VAL A 177 -12.68 16.80 -10.78
CA VAL A 177 -13.90 17.25 -10.10
C VAL A 177 -14.98 16.17 -10.08
N SER A 178 -15.13 15.40 -11.18
CA SER A 178 -16.07 14.28 -11.25
C SER A 178 -15.75 13.20 -10.21
N ARG A 179 -14.46 12.89 -10.04
CA ARG A 179 -14.01 11.89 -9.06
C ARG A 179 -14.26 12.33 -7.62
N LYS A 180 -13.99 13.59 -7.31
CA LYS A 180 -14.27 14.18 -5.99
C LYS A 180 -15.76 14.04 -5.64
N LYS A 181 -16.67 14.36 -6.59
CA LYS A 181 -18.11 14.19 -6.40
C LYS A 181 -18.53 12.72 -6.20
N GLU A 182 -17.92 11.77 -6.92
CA GLU A 182 -18.17 10.34 -6.70
C GLU A 182 -17.80 9.91 -5.28
N LEU A 183 -16.64 10.37 -4.79
CA LEU A 183 -16.17 10.08 -3.43
C LEU A 183 -17.04 10.72 -2.36
N ASP A 184 -17.45 11.97 -2.52
CA ASP A 184 -18.34 12.65 -1.58
C ASP A 184 -19.67 11.91 -1.42
N ASN A 185 -20.23 11.41 -2.53
CA ASN A 185 -21.43 10.57 -2.49
C ASN A 185 -21.16 9.24 -1.79
N TRP A 186 -20.05 8.57 -2.13
CA TRP A 186 -19.69 7.30 -1.52
C TRP A 186 -19.49 7.41 0.00
N PHE A 187 -18.80 8.45 0.48
CA PHE A 187 -18.62 8.72 1.90
C PHE A 187 -19.97 8.87 2.62
N LYS A 188 -20.87 9.65 2.03
CA LYS A 188 -22.20 9.89 2.58
C LYS A 188 -23.06 8.62 2.62
N GLU A 189 -23.04 7.82 1.55
CA GLU A 189 -23.81 6.58 1.45
C GLU A 189 -23.32 5.49 2.39
N ASN A 190 -22.04 5.48 2.70
CA ASN A 190 -21.37 4.43 3.48
C ASN A 190 -21.08 4.85 4.94
N ASP A 191 -21.30 6.11 5.30
CA ASP A 191 -21.02 6.65 6.64
C ASP A 191 -19.55 6.41 7.05
N ILE A 192 -18.61 6.74 6.15
CA ILE A 192 -17.16 6.61 6.35
C ILE A 192 -16.55 7.99 6.52
N ASP A 193 -15.61 8.15 7.46
CA ASP A 193 -14.88 9.39 7.70
C ASP A 193 -13.57 9.44 6.92
N ILE A 194 -12.83 8.32 6.88
CA ILE A 194 -11.51 8.24 6.26
C ILE A 194 -11.43 7.00 5.36
N LEU A 195 -10.92 7.18 4.13
CA LEU A 195 -10.57 6.09 3.21
C LEU A 195 -9.04 6.04 3.06
N ALA A 196 -8.42 4.98 3.57
CA ALA A 196 -6.99 4.76 3.45
C ALA A 196 -6.69 3.74 2.35
N THR A 197 -5.81 4.10 1.42
CA THR A 197 -5.44 3.32 0.23
C THR A 197 -3.94 3.29 0.01
N THR A 198 -3.47 2.53 -0.99
CA THR A 198 -2.05 2.47 -1.36
C THR A 198 -1.79 2.21 -2.84
N HIS A 199 -2.18 1.10 -3.41
CA HIS A 199 -1.98 0.47 -4.74
C HIS A 199 -1.25 1.31 -5.82
N THR A 200 -1.59 2.58 -5.97
CA THR A 200 -1.04 3.45 -7.03
C THR A 200 0.41 3.87 -6.81
N CYS A 201 1.00 3.43 -5.71
CA CYS A 201 2.41 3.60 -5.33
C CYS A 201 2.89 5.06 -5.18
N LEU A 202 2.02 6.05 -5.29
CA LEU A 202 2.33 7.47 -5.12
C LEU A 202 1.42 8.08 -4.05
N PRO A 203 1.95 8.89 -3.12
CA PRO A 203 1.15 9.48 -2.06
C PRO A 203 0.22 10.55 -2.61
N VAL A 204 -1.00 10.58 -2.08
CA VAL A 204 -1.96 11.65 -2.37
C VAL A 204 -2.99 11.74 -1.26
N VAL A 205 -3.42 12.95 -0.98
CA VAL A 205 -4.48 13.27 -0.02
C VAL A 205 -5.53 14.12 -0.69
N TYR A 206 -6.79 13.68 -0.61
CA TYR A 206 -7.97 14.49 -0.89
C TYR A 206 -8.73 14.73 0.40
N ASP A 207 -8.93 15.98 0.73
CA ASP A 207 -9.69 16.43 1.89
C ASP A 207 -10.81 17.38 1.44
N ASN A 208 -12.07 17.02 1.70
CA ASN A 208 -13.24 17.85 1.37
C ASN A 208 -13.73 18.70 2.56
N GLY A 209 -12.97 18.80 3.65
CA GLY A 209 -13.35 19.49 4.86
C GLY A 209 -14.19 18.65 5.84
N ARG A 210 -14.63 17.45 5.43
CA ARG A 210 -15.39 16.50 6.25
C ARG A 210 -14.79 15.10 6.23
N ASN A 211 -14.43 14.62 5.06
CA ASN A 211 -13.91 13.28 4.83
C ASN A 211 -12.53 13.36 4.19
N ILE A 212 -11.69 12.35 4.42
CA ILE A 212 -10.32 12.29 3.91
C ILE A 212 -10.12 10.99 3.13
N VAL A 213 -9.59 11.11 1.89
CA VAL A 213 -8.90 10.00 1.22
C VAL A 213 -7.42 10.19 1.42
N ILE A 214 -6.73 9.18 1.92
CA ILE A 214 -5.29 9.21 2.12
C ILE A 214 -4.64 7.97 1.52
N ASN A 215 -3.80 8.18 0.51
CA ASN A 215 -2.97 7.15 -0.08
C ASN A 215 -1.54 7.37 0.40
N ASN A 216 -0.96 6.35 1.04
CA ASN A 216 0.39 6.49 1.60
C ASN A 216 1.52 6.38 0.56
N GLY A 217 1.22 6.03 -0.68
CA GLY A 217 2.25 5.72 -1.67
C GLY A 217 2.93 4.39 -1.38
N ALA A 218 4.20 4.42 -0.97
CA ALA A 218 5.00 3.24 -0.68
C ALA A 218 5.72 3.37 0.66
N ALA A 219 5.58 2.36 1.53
CA ALA A 219 6.30 2.31 2.80
C ALA A 219 7.76 1.82 2.64
N GLY A 220 8.02 0.98 1.66
CA GLY A 220 9.33 0.37 1.41
C GLY A 220 10.16 1.01 0.31
N MET A 221 9.68 2.09 -0.34
CA MET A 221 10.39 2.81 -1.39
C MET A 221 10.26 4.33 -1.22
N ALA A 222 11.13 5.04 -1.90
CA ALA A 222 11.06 6.50 -2.00
C ALA A 222 9.79 7.00 -2.72
N ASN A 223 9.23 8.11 -2.26
CA ASN A 223 7.99 8.69 -2.76
C ASN A 223 8.16 10.10 -3.32
N ILE A 224 9.13 10.86 -2.82
CA ILE A 224 9.32 12.28 -3.09
C ILE A 224 10.62 12.48 -3.85
N GLN A 225 10.65 13.46 -4.73
CA GLN A 225 11.82 13.82 -5.56
C GLN A 225 13.05 14.12 -4.68
N GLY A 226 14.15 13.42 -4.97
CA GLY A 226 15.43 13.60 -4.25
C GLY A 226 15.46 13.01 -2.85
N GLU A 227 14.40 12.34 -2.40
CA GLU A 227 14.29 11.72 -1.08
C GLU A 227 14.31 10.20 -1.17
N THR A 228 14.66 9.54 -0.06
CA THR A 228 14.76 8.06 -0.03
C THR A 228 13.85 7.40 1.01
N PHE A 229 13.12 8.18 1.82
CA PHE A 229 12.22 7.64 2.84
C PHE A 229 10.95 7.02 2.25
N GLY A 230 10.42 6.01 2.92
CA GLY A 230 9.08 5.49 2.71
C GLY A 230 8.02 6.31 3.44
N LEU A 231 6.74 6.01 3.19
CA LEU A 231 5.60 6.66 3.83
C LEU A 231 4.56 5.65 4.29
N PHE A 232 3.94 5.90 5.44
CA PHE A 232 2.73 5.20 5.87
C PHE A 232 1.70 6.20 6.42
N THR A 233 0.43 5.80 6.44
CA THR A 233 -0.64 6.58 7.06
C THR A 233 -0.67 6.28 8.56
N ARG A 234 -0.66 7.35 9.40
CA ARG A 234 -0.85 7.27 10.84
C ARG A 234 -2.13 8.00 11.26
N ILE A 235 -2.89 7.42 12.17
CA ILE A 235 -4.07 8.05 12.76
C ILE A 235 -3.98 7.93 14.28
N ALA A 236 -4.04 9.06 15.00
CA ALA A 236 -3.91 9.10 16.44
C ALA A 236 -4.47 10.41 17.05
N LYS A 237 -4.59 10.48 18.38
CA LYS A 237 -4.99 11.70 19.09
C LYS A 237 -3.90 12.78 19.15
N ASN A 238 -2.65 12.41 18.96
CA ASN A 238 -1.48 13.30 19.02
C ASN A 238 -0.74 13.26 17.68
N SER A 239 -0.15 14.38 17.27
CA SER A 239 0.66 14.44 16.05
C SER A 239 2.02 13.79 16.24
N HIS A 240 2.53 13.17 15.15
CA HIS A 240 3.88 12.61 15.09
C HIS A 240 4.91 13.65 14.62
N LYS A 241 6.18 13.48 15.03
CA LYS A 241 7.24 14.47 14.69
C LYS A 241 7.77 14.38 13.25
N LYS A 242 7.64 13.20 12.61
CA LYS A 242 8.21 12.91 11.28
C LYS A 242 7.14 12.93 10.19
N VAL A 243 6.28 13.93 10.19
CA VAL A 243 5.18 14.05 9.21
C VAL A 243 5.60 14.87 7.99
N ILE A 244 5.06 14.53 6.82
CA ILE A 244 5.06 15.36 5.62
C ILE A 244 3.68 15.95 5.33
N TYR A 245 2.63 15.35 5.89
CA TYR A 245 1.26 15.81 5.88
C TYR A 245 0.63 15.52 7.24
N SER A 246 -0.15 16.45 7.76
CA SER A 246 -0.89 16.30 9.01
C SER A 246 -2.17 17.14 8.96
N GLU A 247 -3.30 16.51 9.16
CA GLU A 247 -4.60 17.16 9.32
C GLU A 247 -5.21 16.77 10.67
N TYR A 248 -5.65 17.75 11.43
CA TYR A 248 -6.37 17.52 12.69
C TYR A 248 -7.88 17.67 12.45
N ARG A 249 -8.61 16.58 12.72
CA ARG A 249 -10.06 16.57 12.52
C ARG A 249 -10.78 15.76 13.61
N ASP A 250 -11.73 16.42 14.27
CA ASP A 250 -12.60 15.79 15.26
C ASP A 250 -11.87 14.99 16.36
N GLY A 251 -10.75 15.50 16.83
CA GLY A 251 -9.96 14.87 17.90
C GLY A 251 -8.88 13.92 17.43
N LEU A 252 -8.70 13.71 16.12
CA LEU A 252 -7.69 12.83 15.54
C LEU A 252 -6.80 13.58 14.56
N TYR A 253 -5.51 13.22 14.53
CA TYR A 253 -4.57 13.54 13.48
C TYR A 253 -4.58 12.42 12.44
N VAL A 254 -4.68 12.80 11.17
CA VAL A 254 -4.53 11.92 9.99
C VAL A 254 -3.28 12.36 9.26
N GLU A 255 -2.28 11.50 9.18
CA GLU A 255 -0.92 11.89 8.85
C GLU A 255 -0.26 10.96 7.83
N LEU A 256 0.65 11.52 7.01
CA LEU A 256 1.67 10.76 6.28
C LEU A 256 3.00 10.88 7.02
N VAL A 257 3.50 9.76 7.52
CA VAL A 257 4.70 9.69 8.36
C VAL A 257 5.85 9.06 7.60
N LYS A 258 7.06 9.64 7.75
CA LYS A 258 8.29 9.14 7.14
C LYS A 258 8.77 7.85 7.78
N VAL A 259 9.23 6.93 6.93
CA VAL A 259 9.99 5.74 7.30
C VAL A 259 11.43 5.96 6.85
N ASP A 260 12.26 6.42 7.76
CA ASP A 260 13.71 6.65 7.49
C ASP A 260 14.47 5.35 7.72
N PHE A 261 14.47 4.48 6.74
CA PHE A 261 15.22 3.22 6.77
C PHE A 261 16.65 3.38 6.25
N ASP A 262 17.52 2.41 6.54
CA ASP A 262 18.91 2.36 6.08
C ASP A 262 18.94 2.09 4.56
N ILE A 263 18.99 3.17 3.79
CA ILE A 263 18.96 3.12 2.32
C ILE A 263 20.20 2.38 1.75
N GLU A 264 21.36 2.50 2.39
CA GLU A 264 22.56 1.84 1.88
C GLU A 264 22.46 0.32 2.04
N LYS A 265 21.94 -0.16 3.17
CA LYS A 265 21.68 -1.60 3.35
C LYS A 265 20.60 -2.10 2.40
N PHE A 266 19.53 -1.32 2.20
CA PHE A 266 18.48 -1.69 1.26
C PHE A 266 19.00 -1.78 -0.18
N LYS A 267 19.81 -0.82 -0.64
CA LYS A 267 20.45 -0.84 -1.96
C LYS A 267 21.34 -2.05 -2.15
N LEU A 268 22.22 -2.34 -1.17
CA LEU A 268 23.10 -3.51 -1.25
C LEU A 268 22.33 -4.83 -1.33
N TRP A 269 21.25 -4.97 -0.56
CA TRP A 269 20.37 -6.13 -0.65
C TRP A 269 19.63 -6.17 -1.99
N PHE A 270 19.06 -5.05 -2.44
CA PHE A 270 18.34 -4.95 -3.70
C PHE A 270 19.24 -5.32 -4.88
N GLU A 271 20.46 -4.78 -4.97
CA GLU A 271 21.40 -5.07 -6.05
C GLU A 271 21.91 -6.53 -6.04
N LYS A 272 21.96 -7.16 -4.86
CA LYS A 272 22.27 -8.58 -4.75
C LYS A 272 21.15 -9.46 -5.32
N VAL A 273 19.90 -9.15 -5.04
CA VAL A 273 18.73 -9.91 -5.53
C VAL A 273 18.41 -9.56 -6.98
N TRP A 274 18.59 -8.29 -7.34
CA TRP A 274 18.25 -7.71 -8.63
C TRP A 274 19.46 -7.02 -9.26
N PRO A 275 20.37 -7.78 -9.88
CA PRO A 275 21.53 -7.22 -10.57
C PRO A 275 21.10 -6.29 -11.70
N ASP A 276 22.05 -5.48 -12.19
CA ASP A 276 21.80 -4.58 -13.32
C ASP A 276 21.21 -5.36 -14.52
N ASP A 277 20.36 -4.69 -15.29
CA ASP A 277 19.57 -5.26 -16.39
C ASP A 277 18.47 -6.26 -15.99
N SER A 278 18.29 -6.56 -14.68
CA SER A 278 17.13 -7.34 -14.21
C SER A 278 15.83 -6.54 -14.28
N PRO A 279 14.66 -7.20 -14.35
CA PRO A 279 13.37 -6.51 -14.45
C PRO A 279 13.11 -5.47 -13.35
N ALA A 280 13.45 -5.79 -12.11
CA ALA A 280 13.24 -4.86 -11.01
C ALA A 280 14.28 -3.73 -11.00
N SER A 281 15.53 -4.01 -11.35
CA SER A 281 16.57 -2.98 -11.45
C SER A 281 16.20 -1.92 -12.51
N ILE A 282 15.78 -2.35 -13.69
CA ILE A 282 15.35 -1.45 -14.79
C ILE A 282 14.15 -0.58 -14.34
N SER A 283 13.18 -1.16 -13.64
CA SER A 283 11.93 -0.46 -13.29
C SER A 283 12.03 0.41 -12.04
N TYR A 284 12.87 0.04 -11.06
CA TYR A 284 12.77 0.61 -9.71
C TYR A 284 14.08 1.18 -9.15
N LYS A 285 15.27 0.81 -9.67
CA LYS A 285 16.57 1.27 -9.13
C LYS A 285 16.65 2.79 -9.06
N ASN A 286 16.24 3.48 -10.14
CA ASN A 286 16.23 4.95 -10.14
C ASN A 286 15.31 5.54 -9.07
N ARG A 287 14.11 4.99 -8.89
CA ARG A 287 13.18 5.43 -7.85
C ARG A 287 13.72 5.20 -6.44
N ILE A 288 14.35 4.05 -6.20
CA ILE A 288 14.95 3.72 -4.89
C ILE A 288 16.01 4.76 -4.50
N ILE A 289 16.80 5.25 -5.47
CA ILE A 289 17.93 6.15 -5.22
C ILE A 289 17.51 7.63 -5.23
N ASN A 290 16.65 8.01 -6.17
CA ASN A 290 16.37 9.43 -6.49
C ASN A 290 14.93 9.85 -6.17
N GLY A 291 14.09 8.95 -5.68
CA GLY A 291 12.67 9.20 -5.49
C GLY A 291 11.87 9.23 -6.79
N THR A 292 10.73 9.87 -6.73
CA THR A 292 9.82 10.06 -7.86
C THR A 292 9.93 11.49 -8.39
N SER A 293 9.04 11.91 -9.29
CA SER A 293 8.91 13.31 -9.72
C SER A 293 8.01 14.16 -8.82
N LEU A 294 7.34 13.54 -7.80
CA LEU A 294 6.45 14.27 -6.91
C LEU A 294 7.21 15.11 -5.91
N THR A 295 6.73 16.33 -5.68
CA THR A 295 7.10 17.16 -4.54
C THR A 295 6.11 16.97 -3.38
N ILE A 296 6.41 17.55 -2.20
CA ILE A 296 5.48 17.49 -1.06
C ILE A 296 4.19 18.25 -1.38
N GLU A 297 4.27 19.34 -2.14
CA GLU A 297 3.13 20.16 -2.54
C GLU A 297 2.16 19.40 -3.47
N ASP A 298 2.66 18.45 -4.25
CA ASP A 298 1.84 17.66 -5.17
C ASP A 298 0.95 16.62 -4.46
N ILE A 299 1.18 16.37 -3.17
CA ILE A 299 0.45 15.34 -2.42
C ILE A 299 -0.99 15.77 -2.15
N ILE A 300 -1.25 17.05 -1.96
CA ILE A 300 -2.58 17.58 -1.60
C ILE A 300 -3.31 18.00 -2.88
N VAL A 301 -4.53 17.46 -3.10
CA VAL A 301 -5.30 17.68 -4.34
C VAL A 301 -6.73 18.15 -4.08
#